data_37adc66dbe0b39b3c2959949408ccc83
#
_entry.id   37adc66dbe0b39b3c2959949408ccc83
#
_cell.length_a   1.000
_cell.length_b   1.000
_cell.length_c   1.000
_cell.angle_alpha   90.00
_cell.angle_beta   90.00
_cell.angle_gamma   90.00
#
_symmetry.space_group_name_H-M   'P 1'
#
loop_
_entity.id
_entity.type
_entity.pdbx_description
1 polymer ?
#
loop_
_entity_poly.entity_id
_entity_poly.type
_entity_poly.pdbx_seq_one_letter_code
_entity_poly.pdbx_strand_id
1 'polypeptide(L)'
;MRLNQLTRQDHDRDRAADRHAWLMALGTCAIGVVAAVTINALSLADEMARGGGAPGLYPYVLEGASGAAILLLLPAALTLGAAFPLEPGRWRMSLVVHGAGLLAFAALHTGLMTGFRSLLWPLLLDRPYQGFGPLVQTFIYELRKDALSYISFQAVLMLLRALTRARMAAAAMHRDAREGGLVSLRCGGREIRLPAGEIVSASAAGNYAQVRTASGVHLARIPLSELAVMLEEAGADPVRLHRSHLATRAAIREIIPGADGGARVRLSGGQELPVSRRYRASL
;
A
#
# COMPACT_ATOMS: atom_id res chain seq x y z
N MET A 1 11.57 -6.92 30.82
CA MET A 1 12.16 -7.63 29.67
C MET A 1 11.19 -7.67 28.46
N ARG A 2 9.90 -7.97 28.62
CA ARG A 2 8.89 -8.01 27.51
C ARG A 2 8.63 -6.66 26.82
N LEU A 3 8.55 -5.53 27.56
CA LEU A 3 8.32 -4.21 26.97
C LEU A 3 9.43 -3.76 26.00
N ASN A 4 10.70 -4.04 26.32
CA ASN A 4 11.85 -3.73 25.46
C ASN A 4 11.90 -4.59 24.18
N GLN A 5 11.30 -5.78 24.20
CA GLN A 5 11.21 -6.65 23.02
C GLN A 5 10.10 -6.18 22.08
N LEU A 6 8.95 -5.73 22.60
CA LEU A 6 7.84 -5.20 21.80
C LEU A 6 8.25 -3.90 21.07
N THR A 7 8.89 -2.97 21.77
CA THR A 7 9.37 -1.73 21.15
C THR A 7 10.45 -1.96 20.07
N ARG A 8 11.31 -2.97 20.22
CA ARG A 8 12.28 -3.35 19.17
C ARG A 8 11.59 -3.95 17.95
N GLN A 9 10.61 -4.83 18.14
CA GLN A 9 9.86 -5.42 17.02
C GLN A 9 9.08 -4.39 16.22
N ASP A 10 8.49 -3.39 16.87
CA ASP A 10 7.76 -2.33 16.18
C ASP A 10 8.71 -1.43 15.39
N HIS A 11 9.87 -1.06 15.95
CA HIS A 11 10.90 -0.31 15.23
C HIS A 11 11.47 -1.06 14.01
N ASP A 12 11.62 -2.38 14.11
CA ASP A 12 12.14 -3.20 13.00
C ASP A 12 11.07 -3.32 11.89
N ARG A 13 9.79 -3.39 12.24
CA ARG A 13 8.67 -3.38 11.27
C ARG A 13 8.57 -2.05 10.54
N ASP A 14 8.69 -0.93 11.24
CA ASP A 14 8.67 0.41 10.65
C ASP A 14 9.83 0.61 9.68
N ARG A 15 11.04 0.18 10.05
CA ARG A 15 12.21 0.22 9.16
C ARG A 15 12.03 -0.66 7.92
N ALA A 16 11.46 -1.85 8.08
CA ALA A 16 11.18 -2.75 6.95
C ALA A 16 10.15 -2.15 6.00
N ALA A 17 9.11 -1.50 6.52
CA ALA A 17 8.09 -0.80 5.75
C ALA A 17 8.67 0.40 4.98
N ASP A 18 9.47 1.21 5.64
CA ASP A 18 10.14 2.35 5.00
C ASP A 18 11.11 1.90 3.91
N ARG A 19 11.87 0.83 4.14
CA ARG A 19 12.75 0.22 3.13
C ARG A 19 11.96 -0.32 1.93
N HIS A 20 10.84 -0.98 2.18
CA HIS A 20 9.97 -1.49 1.11
C HIS A 20 9.40 -0.33 0.26
N ALA A 21 8.88 0.71 0.90
CA ALA A 21 8.38 1.91 0.20
C ALA A 21 9.48 2.59 -0.61
N TRP A 22 10.71 2.66 -0.09
CA TRP A 22 11.86 3.21 -0.79
C TRP A 22 12.22 2.39 -2.04
N LEU A 23 12.28 1.05 -1.93
CA LEU A 23 12.55 0.17 -3.08
C LEU A 23 11.46 0.28 -4.16
N MET A 24 10.20 0.35 -3.76
CA MET A 24 9.09 0.57 -4.68
C MET A 24 9.19 1.93 -5.37
N ALA A 25 9.55 3.00 -4.62
CA ALA A 25 9.75 4.32 -5.19
C ALA A 25 10.90 4.32 -6.21
N LEU A 26 12.02 3.66 -5.87
CA LEU A 26 13.16 3.53 -6.77
C LEU A 26 12.76 2.87 -8.09
N GLY A 27 12.08 1.73 -8.03
CA GLY A 27 11.61 1.02 -9.23
C GLY A 27 10.62 1.85 -10.04
N THR A 28 9.61 2.44 -9.39
CA THR A 28 8.58 3.27 -10.06
C THR A 28 9.20 4.49 -10.74
N CYS A 29 10.07 5.22 -10.04
CA CYS A 29 10.74 6.40 -10.60
C CYS A 29 11.70 6.01 -11.73
N ALA A 30 12.46 4.92 -11.59
CA ALA A 30 13.36 4.46 -12.63
C ALA A 30 12.60 4.10 -13.92
N ILE A 31 11.47 3.39 -13.81
CA ILE A 31 10.60 3.09 -14.96
C ILE A 31 10.09 4.40 -15.59
N GLY A 32 9.66 5.36 -14.76
CA GLY A 32 9.22 6.68 -15.22
C GLY A 32 10.30 7.43 -16.00
N VAL A 33 11.53 7.43 -15.49
CA VAL A 33 12.68 8.07 -16.19
C VAL A 33 12.95 7.39 -17.53
N VAL A 34 13.01 6.04 -17.58
CA VAL A 34 13.22 5.31 -18.83
C VAL A 34 12.11 5.61 -19.83
N ALA A 35 10.86 5.62 -19.40
CA ALA A 35 9.73 5.96 -20.27
C ALA A 35 9.83 7.40 -20.80
N ALA A 36 10.14 8.37 -19.96
CA ALA A 36 10.29 9.78 -20.36
C ALA A 36 11.45 9.95 -21.38
N VAL A 37 12.60 9.35 -21.11
CA VAL A 37 13.76 9.36 -22.02
C VAL A 37 13.41 8.76 -23.38
N THR A 38 12.70 7.62 -23.36
CA THR A 38 12.28 6.94 -24.61
C THR A 38 11.32 7.82 -25.40
N ILE A 39 10.31 8.40 -24.76
CA ILE A 39 9.32 9.28 -25.40
C ILE A 39 10.01 10.53 -25.98
N ASN A 40 10.90 11.17 -25.20
CA ASN A 40 11.62 12.36 -25.67
C ASN A 40 12.53 12.06 -26.84
N ALA A 41 13.28 10.95 -26.79
CA ALA A 41 14.16 10.55 -27.88
C ALA A 41 13.38 10.26 -29.18
N LEU A 42 12.25 9.54 -29.09
CA LEU A 42 11.38 9.24 -30.22
C LEU A 42 10.73 10.53 -30.77
N SER A 43 10.24 11.40 -29.89
CA SER A 43 9.64 12.68 -30.29
C SER A 43 10.63 13.58 -31.04
N LEU A 44 11.88 13.65 -30.55
CA LEU A 44 12.95 14.39 -31.21
C LEU A 44 13.33 13.76 -32.56
N ALA A 45 13.38 12.42 -32.63
CA ALA A 45 13.63 11.72 -33.89
C ALA A 45 12.55 12.00 -34.93
N ASP A 46 11.27 11.98 -34.53
CA ASP A 46 10.13 12.30 -35.40
C ASP A 46 10.14 13.77 -35.86
N GLU A 47 10.54 14.69 -34.99
CA GLU A 47 10.67 16.11 -35.33
C GLU A 47 11.77 16.34 -36.37
N MET A 48 12.93 15.71 -36.19
CA MET A 48 14.03 15.77 -37.15
C MET A 48 13.64 15.18 -38.48
N ALA A 49 12.95 14.02 -38.50
CA ALA A 49 12.47 13.38 -39.74
C ALA A 49 11.46 14.28 -40.48
N ARG A 50 10.55 14.93 -39.79
CA ARG A 50 9.61 15.92 -40.39
C ARG A 50 10.33 17.11 -40.96
N GLY A 51 11.46 17.53 -40.41
CA GLY A 51 12.32 18.58 -40.93
C GLY A 51 13.17 18.16 -42.10
N GLY A 52 13.02 16.93 -42.63
CA GLY A 52 13.78 16.39 -43.76
C GLY A 52 15.19 15.88 -43.43
N GLY A 53 15.52 15.79 -42.11
CA GLY A 53 16.77 15.25 -41.62
C GLY A 53 16.68 13.75 -41.28
N ALA A 54 17.81 13.07 -41.33
CA ALA A 54 17.94 11.71 -40.82
C ALA A 54 18.34 11.78 -39.33
N PRO A 55 17.54 11.30 -38.37
CA PRO A 55 17.82 11.47 -36.92
C PRO A 55 19.05 10.66 -36.49
N GLY A 56 19.35 9.50 -37.10
CA GLY A 56 20.44 8.65 -36.69
C GLY A 56 20.39 8.28 -35.20
N LEU A 57 21.57 8.23 -34.57
CA LEU A 57 21.66 7.96 -33.10
C LEU A 57 21.58 9.20 -32.25
N TYR A 58 21.54 10.41 -32.83
CA TYR A 58 21.63 11.66 -32.12
C TYR A 58 20.56 11.84 -31.00
N PRO A 59 19.25 11.62 -31.25
CA PRO A 59 18.22 11.78 -30.22
C PRO A 59 18.41 10.82 -29.03
N TYR A 60 18.82 9.60 -29.33
CA TYR A 60 18.99 8.54 -28.32
C TYR A 60 20.22 8.79 -27.44
N VAL A 61 21.33 9.26 -28.02
CA VAL A 61 22.53 9.64 -27.26
C VAL A 61 22.27 10.88 -26.41
N LEU A 62 21.53 11.85 -26.97
CA LEU A 62 21.18 13.08 -26.26
C LEU A 62 20.33 12.83 -25.01
N GLU A 63 19.22 12.14 -25.17
CA GLU A 63 18.27 11.87 -24.08
C GLU A 63 18.78 10.73 -23.17
N GLY A 64 19.43 9.73 -23.74
CA GLY A 64 20.02 8.62 -22.98
C GLY A 64 21.09 9.06 -21.99
N ALA A 65 21.95 10.01 -22.37
CA ALA A 65 22.99 10.56 -21.49
C ALA A 65 22.33 11.30 -20.28
N SER A 66 21.27 12.05 -20.52
CA SER A 66 20.51 12.72 -19.45
C SER A 66 19.82 11.69 -18.53
N GLY A 67 19.12 10.72 -19.12
CA GLY A 67 18.45 9.67 -18.36
C GLY A 67 19.41 8.84 -17.49
N ALA A 68 20.58 8.47 -18.04
CA ALA A 68 21.62 7.75 -17.29
C ALA A 68 22.11 8.55 -16.07
N ALA A 69 22.32 9.87 -16.23
CA ALA A 69 22.72 10.74 -15.14
C ALA A 69 21.61 10.83 -14.05
N ILE A 70 20.34 10.98 -14.45
CA ILE A 70 19.21 10.98 -13.52
C ILE A 70 19.11 9.65 -12.77
N LEU A 71 19.20 8.51 -13.46
CA LEU A 71 19.12 7.18 -12.84
C LEU A 71 20.25 6.94 -11.83
N LEU A 72 21.44 7.46 -12.09
CA LEU A 72 22.57 7.38 -11.17
C LEU A 72 22.33 8.20 -9.89
N LEU A 73 21.67 9.38 -10.00
CA LEU A 73 21.40 10.27 -8.89
C LEU A 73 20.10 9.93 -8.14
N LEU A 74 19.20 9.18 -8.74
CA LEU A 74 17.88 8.83 -8.19
C LEU A 74 17.95 8.19 -6.78
N PRO A 75 18.83 7.21 -6.49
CA PRO A 75 18.94 6.64 -5.15
C PRO A 75 19.30 7.67 -4.09
N ALA A 76 20.19 8.62 -4.41
CA ALA A 76 20.58 9.69 -3.49
C ALA A 76 19.43 10.66 -3.21
N ALA A 77 18.67 11.07 -4.25
CA ALA A 77 17.50 11.93 -4.13
C ALA A 77 16.42 11.29 -3.25
N LEU A 78 16.12 10.00 -3.45
CA LEU A 78 15.14 9.25 -2.63
C LEU A 78 15.64 9.05 -1.19
N THR A 79 16.93 8.82 -1.00
CA THR A 79 17.53 8.68 0.34
C THR A 79 17.43 9.99 1.13
N LEU A 80 17.65 11.13 0.46
CA LEU A 80 17.47 12.44 1.08
C LEU A 80 16.01 12.65 1.51
N GLY A 81 15.04 12.30 0.65
CA GLY A 81 13.60 12.35 0.99
C GLY A 81 13.21 11.39 2.11
N ALA A 82 13.88 10.25 2.19
CA ALA A 82 13.71 9.31 3.27
C ALA A 82 14.22 9.84 4.61
N ALA A 83 15.37 10.54 4.60
CA ALA A 83 16.00 11.08 5.80
C ALA A 83 15.35 12.38 6.32
N PHE A 84 14.78 13.18 5.41
CA PHE A 84 14.17 14.49 5.73
C PHE A 84 12.72 14.57 5.21
N PRO A 85 11.78 13.77 5.75
CA PRO A 85 10.39 13.81 5.32
C PRO A 85 9.74 15.17 5.66
N LEU A 86 8.77 15.59 4.82
CA LEU A 86 7.99 16.81 5.05
C LEU A 86 6.87 16.54 6.08
N GLU A 87 7.25 16.42 7.35
CA GLU A 87 6.33 16.14 8.46
C GLU A 87 6.01 17.42 9.27
N PRO A 88 4.80 17.52 9.88
CA PRO A 88 4.46 18.61 10.78
C PRO A 88 5.50 18.76 11.89
N GLY A 89 5.94 20.00 12.15
CA GLY A 89 6.93 20.33 13.17
C GLY A 89 8.39 20.40 12.67
N ARG A 90 8.74 19.72 11.56
CA ARG A 90 10.09 19.76 10.97
C ARG A 90 10.11 20.26 9.51
N TRP A 91 8.97 20.59 8.93
CA TRP A 91 8.80 20.91 7.52
C TRP A 91 9.74 22.02 7.02
N ARG A 92 10.02 23.06 7.85
CA ARG A 92 10.90 24.17 7.48
C ARG A 92 12.34 23.70 7.21
N MET A 93 12.87 22.85 8.11
CA MET A 93 14.20 22.27 7.94
C MET A 93 14.24 21.35 6.73
N SER A 94 13.24 20.49 6.57
CA SER A 94 13.11 19.60 5.41
C SER A 94 13.05 20.40 4.12
N LEU A 95 12.31 21.51 4.07
CA LEU A 95 12.23 22.37 2.89
C LEU A 95 13.59 22.98 2.51
N VAL A 96 14.35 23.45 3.48
CA VAL A 96 15.73 23.98 3.24
C VAL A 96 16.64 22.88 2.70
N VAL A 97 16.60 21.68 3.31
CA VAL A 97 17.40 20.54 2.87
C VAL A 97 17.02 20.10 1.46
N HIS A 98 15.72 20.04 1.15
CA HIS A 98 15.24 19.71 -0.21
C HIS A 98 15.58 20.79 -1.23
N GLY A 99 15.56 22.07 -0.86
CA GLY A 99 16.01 23.16 -1.72
C GLY A 99 17.49 23.03 -2.08
N ALA A 100 18.34 22.80 -1.08
CA ALA A 100 19.76 22.52 -1.29
C ALA A 100 19.99 21.23 -2.08
N GLY A 101 19.23 20.18 -1.78
CA GLY A 101 19.25 18.89 -2.47
C GLY A 101 18.88 19.00 -3.95
N LEU A 102 17.87 19.81 -4.29
CA LEU A 102 17.49 20.09 -5.69
C LEU A 102 18.61 20.81 -6.44
N LEU A 103 19.22 21.83 -5.83
CA LEU A 103 20.33 22.55 -6.46
C LEU A 103 21.53 21.63 -6.70
N ALA A 104 21.88 20.81 -5.71
CA ALA A 104 22.94 19.81 -5.84
C ALA A 104 22.61 18.75 -6.91
N PHE A 105 21.36 18.25 -6.93
CA PHE A 105 20.90 17.31 -7.94
C PHE A 105 21.03 17.90 -9.35
N ALA A 106 20.56 19.12 -9.59
CA ALA A 106 20.64 19.77 -10.89
C ALA A 106 22.09 20.05 -11.33
N ALA A 107 22.95 20.45 -10.43
CA ALA A 107 24.38 20.67 -10.72
C ALA A 107 25.08 19.38 -11.09
N LEU A 108 24.86 18.31 -10.31
CA LEU A 108 25.43 16.98 -10.57
C LEU A 108 24.85 16.36 -11.84
N HIS A 109 23.54 16.50 -12.09
CA HIS A 109 22.89 16.04 -13.32
C HIS A 109 23.50 16.71 -14.55
N THR A 110 23.55 18.04 -14.57
CA THR A 110 24.15 18.79 -15.67
C THR A 110 25.60 18.41 -15.91
N GLY A 111 26.38 18.22 -14.85
CA GLY A 111 27.79 17.81 -14.93
C GLY A 111 27.95 16.39 -15.50
N LEU A 112 27.22 15.41 -14.96
CA LEU A 112 27.25 14.01 -15.40
C LEU A 112 26.74 13.87 -16.83
N MET A 113 25.61 14.49 -17.14
CA MET A 113 25.04 14.50 -18.49
C MET A 113 26.04 15.04 -19.51
N THR A 114 26.66 16.20 -19.20
CA THR A 114 27.68 16.77 -20.07
C THR A 114 28.90 15.86 -20.22
N GLY A 115 29.35 15.25 -19.13
CA GLY A 115 30.42 14.25 -19.15
C GLY A 115 30.09 13.04 -20.03
N PHE A 116 28.89 12.46 -19.86
CA PHE A 116 28.44 11.34 -20.69
C PHE A 116 28.35 11.73 -22.17
N ARG A 117 27.81 12.91 -22.48
CA ARG A 117 27.75 13.41 -23.85
C ARG A 117 29.15 13.64 -24.45
N SER A 118 30.06 14.22 -23.68
CA SER A 118 31.44 14.43 -24.14
C SER A 118 32.19 13.12 -24.46
N LEU A 119 31.84 12.04 -23.71
CA LEU A 119 32.39 10.71 -23.98
C LEU A 119 31.70 10.02 -25.15
N LEU A 120 30.37 10.03 -25.21
CA LEU A 120 29.58 9.24 -26.15
C LEU A 120 29.53 9.87 -27.56
N TRP A 121 29.57 11.23 -27.65
CA TRP A 121 29.49 11.94 -28.95
C TRP A 121 30.54 11.54 -29.95
N PRO A 122 31.84 11.58 -29.59
CA PRO A 122 32.91 11.15 -30.55
C PRO A 122 32.82 9.67 -30.88
N LEU A 123 32.36 8.84 -29.92
CA LEU A 123 32.30 7.38 -30.12
C LEU A 123 31.14 6.93 -31.00
N LEU A 124 30.00 7.62 -30.94
CA LEU A 124 28.76 7.17 -31.59
C LEU A 124 28.29 8.07 -32.72
N LEU A 125 28.77 9.32 -32.74
CA LEU A 125 28.34 10.34 -33.73
C LEU A 125 29.50 10.90 -34.55
N ASP A 126 30.73 10.37 -34.37
CA ASP A 126 31.95 10.77 -35.12
C ASP A 126 32.25 12.29 -35.10
N ARG A 127 31.84 12.98 -34.03
CA ARG A 127 32.03 14.42 -33.86
C ARG A 127 32.15 14.80 -32.38
N PRO A 128 32.89 15.87 -32.01
CA PRO A 128 33.01 16.31 -30.65
C PRO A 128 31.68 16.90 -30.15
N TYR A 129 31.40 16.76 -28.85
CA TYR A 129 30.28 17.44 -28.21
C TYR A 129 30.64 18.91 -27.97
N GLN A 130 29.84 19.84 -28.51
CA GLN A 130 30.11 21.26 -28.41
C GLN A 130 29.29 21.98 -27.33
N GLY A 131 28.39 21.23 -26.62
CA GLY A 131 27.46 21.82 -25.65
C GLY A 131 26.31 22.59 -26.31
N PHE A 132 25.38 23.07 -25.49
CA PHE A 132 24.23 23.88 -25.94
C PHE A 132 24.37 25.37 -25.60
N GLY A 133 25.59 25.85 -25.29
CA GLY A 133 25.84 27.25 -24.94
C GLY A 133 26.56 27.42 -23.60
N PRO A 134 26.55 28.62 -23.02
CA PRO A 134 27.21 28.90 -21.75
C PRO A 134 26.67 28.01 -20.63
N LEU A 135 27.55 27.52 -19.76
CA LEU A 135 27.24 26.60 -18.64
C LEU A 135 26.09 27.11 -17.77
N VAL A 136 26.02 28.39 -17.50
CA VAL A 136 24.97 29.01 -16.68
C VAL A 136 23.59 28.89 -17.33
N GLN A 137 23.51 29.12 -18.64
CA GLN A 137 22.22 28.99 -19.37
C GLN A 137 21.78 27.54 -19.44
N THR A 138 22.71 26.63 -19.70
CA THR A 138 22.44 25.18 -19.68
C THR A 138 21.95 24.76 -18.29
N PHE A 139 22.61 25.18 -17.23
CA PHE A 139 22.19 24.88 -15.85
C PHE A 139 20.80 25.42 -15.52
N ILE A 140 20.48 26.67 -15.89
CA ILE A 140 19.14 27.25 -15.64
C ILE A 140 18.05 26.49 -16.44
N TYR A 141 18.38 26.06 -17.64
CA TYR A 141 17.46 25.26 -18.47
C TYR A 141 17.19 23.88 -17.82
N GLU A 142 18.23 23.18 -17.43
CA GLU A 142 18.12 21.85 -16.83
C GLU A 142 17.48 21.94 -15.41
N LEU A 143 17.80 22.97 -14.60
CA LEU A 143 17.23 23.16 -13.27
C LEU A 143 15.69 23.15 -13.29
N ARG A 144 15.05 23.74 -14.31
CA ARG A 144 13.58 23.74 -14.44
C ARG A 144 13.01 22.33 -14.66
N LYS A 145 13.69 21.52 -15.47
CA LYS A 145 13.32 20.13 -15.74
C LYS A 145 13.61 19.26 -14.51
N ASP A 146 14.77 19.47 -13.91
CA ASP A 146 15.22 18.75 -12.74
C ASP A 146 14.35 19.02 -11.52
N ALA A 147 13.83 20.26 -11.37
CA ALA A 147 12.90 20.58 -10.30
C ALA A 147 11.60 19.75 -10.40
N LEU A 148 11.05 19.60 -11.62
CA LEU A 148 9.87 18.79 -11.82
C LEU A 148 10.16 17.30 -11.53
N SER A 149 11.28 16.79 -12.02
CA SER A 149 11.70 15.40 -11.79
C SER A 149 11.94 15.12 -10.30
N TYR A 150 12.70 15.99 -9.62
CA TYR A 150 13.00 15.87 -8.20
C TYR A 150 11.75 15.91 -7.34
N ILE A 151 10.84 16.88 -7.58
CA ILE A 151 9.56 16.98 -6.86
C ILE A 151 8.71 15.72 -7.10
N SER A 152 8.67 15.22 -8.33
CA SER A 152 7.95 13.98 -8.65
C SER A 152 8.51 12.78 -7.90
N PHE A 153 9.83 12.64 -7.78
CA PHE A 153 10.46 11.56 -7.01
C PHE A 153 10.08 11.64 -5.52
N GLN A 154 10.10 12.85 -4.94
CA GLN A 154 9.68 13.02 -3.55
C GLN A 154 8.19 12.73 -3.35
N ALA A 155 7.33 13.16 -4.27
CA ALA A 155 5.89 12.89 -4.21
C ALA A 155 5.58 11.40 -4.30
N VAL A 156 6.24 10.65 -5.20
CA VAL A 156 6.09 9.19 -5.31
C VAL A 156 6.54 8.50 -4.02
N LEU A 157 7.70 8.88 -3.47
CA LEU A 157 8.19 8.32 -2.20
C LEU A 157 7.22 8.58 -1.05
N MET A 158 6.72 9.82 -0.91
CA MET A 158 5.75 10.20 0.13
C MET A 158 4.45 9.41 0.00
N LEU A 159 3.92 9.30 -1.22
CA LEU A 159 2.69 8.54 -1.48
C LEU A 159 2.84 7.07 -1.13
N LEU A 160 3.92 6.42 -1.56
CA LEU A 160 4.17 5.00 -1.28
C LEU A 160 4.37 4.74 0.21
N ARG A 161 5.05 5.66 0.94
CA ARG A 161 5.17 5.60 2.39
C ARG A 161 3.81 5.73 3.08
N ALA A 162 2.99 6.70 2.67
CA ALA A 162 1.66 6.89 3.24
C ALA A 162 0.77 5.66 3.02
N LEU A 163 0.78 5.08 1.81
CA LEU A 163 0.04 3.86 1.50
C LEU A 163 0.52 2.65 2.31
N THR A 164 1.84 2.48 2.46
CA THR A 164 2.41 1.37 3.24
C THR A 164 2.05 1.50 4.72
N ARG A 165 2.18 2.70 5.30
CA ARG A 165 1.79 2.97 6.70
C ARG A 165 0.30 2.77 6.93
N ALA A 166 -0.56 3.21 6.01
CA ALA A 166 -2.01 3.00 6.10
C ALA A 166 -2.38 1.50 6.06
N ARG A 167 -1.74 0.72 5.19
CA ARG A 167 -1.94 -0.74 5.13
C ARG A 167 -1.49 -1.44 6.41
N MET A 168 -0.36 -1.04 6.96
CA MET A 168 0.15 -1.61 8.22
C MET A 168 -0.75 -1.26 9.40
N ALA A 169 -1.24 -0.03 9.49
CA ALA A 169 -2.18 0.39 10.53
C ALA A 169 -3.49 -0.41 10.45
N ALA A 170 -4.05 -0.58 9.25
CA ALA A 170 -5.22 -1.42 9.05
C ALA A 170 -4.98 -2.88 9.45
N ALA A 171 -3.83 -3.46 9.07
CA ALA A 171 -3.47 -4.82 9.44
C ALA A 171 -3.24 -4.99 10.96
N ALA A 172 -2.68 -3.98 11.64
CA ALA A 172 -2.53 -3.97 13.09
C ALA A 172 -3.89 -3.93 13.79
N MET A 173 -4.81 -3.06 13.35
CA MET A 173 -6.18 -3.01 13.87
C MET A 173 -6.93 -4.35 13.73
N HIS A 174 -6.76 -5.03 12.57
CA HIS A 174 -7.33 -6.37 12.38
C HIS A 174 -6.69 -7.42 13.28
N ARG A 175 -5.38 -7.32 13.55
CA ARG A 175 -4.67 -8.25 14.45
C ARG A 175 -5.10 -8.06 15.88
N ASP A 176 -5.15 -6.82 16.37
CA ASP A 176 -5.61 -6.49 17.73
C ASP A 176 -7.05 -6.96 17.95
N ALA A 177 -7.91 -6.83 16.93
CA ALA A 177 -9.28 -7.37 16.97
C ALA A 177 -9.29 -8.91 17.10
N ARG A 178 -8.38 -9.62 16.42
CA ARG A 178 -8.23 -11.08 16.50
C ARG A 178 -7.63 -11.52 17.85
N GLU A 179 -6.56 -10.89 18.32
CA GLU A 179 -5.92 -11.20 19.60
C GLU A 179 -6.80 -10.88 20.81
N GLY A 180 -7.68 -9.86 20.68
CA GLY A 180 -8.70 -9.52 21.67
C GLY A 180 -9.95 -10.40 21.63
N GLY A 181 -10.04 -11.35 20.69
CA GLY A 181 -11.25 -12.14 20.48
C GLY A 181 -12.48 -11.29 20.11
N LEU A 182 -12.28 -10.14 19.50
CA LEU A 182 -13.33 -9.21 19.12
C LEU A 182 -13.78 -9.41 17.67
N VAL A 183 -15.09 -9.34 17.46
CA VAL A 183 -15.71 -9.33 16.13
C VAL A 183 -16.26 -7.94 15.85
N SER A 184 -15.89 -7.35 14.71
CA SER A 184 -16.36 -6.03 14.27
C SER A 184 -17.54 -6.19 13.32
N LEU A 185 -18.69 -5.61 13.67
CA LEU A 185 -19.94 -5.71 12.93
C LEU A 185 -20.46 -4.33 12.51
N ARG A 186 -20.86 -4.19 11.26
CA ARG A 186 -21.51 -2.98 10.75
C ARG A 186 -23.02 -3.03 10.99
N CYS A 187 -23.52 -2.22 11.92
CA CYS A 187 -24.91 -2.16 12.35
C CYS A 187 -25.47 -0.75 12.14
N GLY A 188 -26.38 -0.55 11.19
CA GLY A 188 -27.06 0.72 10.99
C GLY A 188 -26.12 1.93 10.76
N GLY A 189 -25.03 1.75 10.00
CA GLY A 189 -24.04 2.79 9.74
C GLY A 189 -22.99 2.98 10.85
N ARG A 190 -23.07 2.21 11.95
CA ARG A 190 -22.09 2.19 13.03
C ARG A 190 -21.29 0.89 13.00
N GLU A 191 -20.05 0.96 13.43
CA GLU A 191 -19.22 -0.21 13.69
C GLU A 191 -19.30 -0.55 15.18
N ILE A 192 -19.72 -1.80 15.49
CA ILE A 192 -19.82 -2.33 16.84
C ILE A 192 -18.77 -3.43 16.98
N ARG A 193 -17.98 -3.39 18.04
CA ARG A 193 -17.02 -4.41 18.40
C ARG A 193 -17.56 -5.24 19.56
N LEU A 194 -17.67 -6.54 19.36
CA LEU A 194 -18.22 -7.48 20.34
C LEU A 194 -17.21 -8.57 20.62
N PRO A 195 -16.99 -8.96 21.88
CA PRO A 195 -16.25 -10.17 22.20
C PRO A 195 -16.92 -11.38 21.51
N ALA A 196 -16.13 -12.17 20.77
CA ALA A 196 -16.65 -13.35 20.05
C ALA A 196 -17.33 -14.35 21.01
N GLY A 197 -16.82 -14.46 22.24
CA GLY A 197 -17.40 -15.32 23.28
C GLY A 197 -18.76 -14.85 23.80
N GLU A 198 -19.16 -13.60 23.59
CA GLU A 198 -20.49 -13.10 23.94
C GLU A 198 -21.55 -13.41 22.87
N ILE A 199 -21.14 -13.79 21.67
CA ILE A 199 -22.06 -14.11 20.58
C ILE A 199 -22.63 -15.51 20.79
N VAL A 200 -23.93 -15.54 21.03
CA VAL A 200 -24.69 -16.77 21.30
C VAL A 200 -25.16 -17.43 20.01
N SER A 201 -25.75 -16.64 19.12
CA SER A 201 -26.28 -17.13 17.83
C SER A 201 -26.38 -16.01 16.80
N ALA A 202 -26.50 -16.39 15.54
CA ALA A 202 -26.89 -15.49 14.47
C ALA A 202 -27.89 -16.14 13.53
N SER A 203 -28.84 -15.33 13.04
CA SER A 203 -29.88 -15.75 12.11
C SER A 203 -29.90 -14.84 10.89
N ALA A 204 -30.09 -15.42 9.71
CA ALA A 204 -30.21 -14.65 8.48
C ALA A 204 -31.53 -13.86 8.46
N ALA A 205 -31.47 -12.58 8.12
CA ALA A 205 -32.58 -11.67 7.98
C ALA A 205 -32.42 -10.85 6.69
N GLY A 206 -32.76 -11.46 5.54
CA GLY A 206 -32.51 -10.86 4.23
C GLY A 206 -31.02 -10.67 3.96
N ASN A 207 -30.58 -9.43 3.69
CA ASN A 207 -29.18 -9.04 3.48
C ASN A 207 -28.42 -8.77 4.79
N TYR A 208 -29.00 -9.10 5.94
CA TYR A 208 -28.45 -8.86 7.27
C TYR A 208 -28.38 -10.18 8.05
N ALA A 209 -27.47 -10.22 9.03
CA ALA A 209 -27.46 -11.21 10.08
C ALA A 209 -27.96 -10.56 11.39
N GLN A 210 -28.95 -11.19 12.02
CA GLN A 210 -29.39 -10.85 13.35
C GLN A 210 -28.51 -11.59 14.35
N VAL A 211 -27.51 -10.87 14.90
CA VAL A 211 -26.53 -11.40 15.84
C VAL A 211 -27.05 -11.20 17.28
N ARG A 212 -27.19 -12.30 18.01
CA ARG A 212 -27.63 -12.32 19.40
C ARG A 212 -26.46 -12.50 20.33
N THR A 213 -26.35 -11.62 21.31
CA THR A 213 -25.42 -11.70 22.43
C THR A 213 -26.18 -11.85 23.75
N ALA A 214 -25.44 -12.03 24.84
CA ALA A 214 -26.05 -12.00 26.18
C ALA A 214 -26.69 -10.63 26.53
N SER A 215 -26.15 -9.56 25.97
CA SER A 215 -26.58 -8.17 26.24
C SER A 215 -27.65 -7.64 25.27
N GLY A 216 -27.92 -8.32 24.14
CA GLY A 216 -28.90 -7.86 23.19
C GLY A 216 -28.81 -8.49 21.80
N VAL A 217 -29.50 -7.83 20.86
CA VAL A 217 -29.56 -8.27 19.45
C VAL A 217 -29.09 -7.15 18.55
N HIS A 218 -28.16 -7.47 17.64
CA HIS A 218 -27.57 -6.55 16.70
C HIS A 218 -27.90 -6.97 15.27
N LEU A 219 -28.32 -6.03 14.43
CA LEU A 219 -28.58 -6.29 13.02
C LEU A 219 -27.37 -5.84 12.19
N ALA A 220 -26.54 -6.79 11.80
CA ALA A 220 -25.31 -6.57 11.05
C ALA A 220 -25.48 -6.85 9.56
N ARG A 221 -24.92 -6.01 8.70
CA ARG A 221 -24.90 -6.21 7.25
C ARG A 221 -23.72 -7.12 6.87
N ILE A 222 -23.92 -8.42 7.08
CA ILE A 222 -22.92 -9.45 6.84
C ILE A 222 -23.60 -10.78 6.49
N PRO A 223 -23.08 -11.58 5.55
CA PRO A 223 -23.51 -12.95 5.34
C PRO A 223 -23.13 -13.84 6.53
N LEU A 224 -23.98 -14.85 6.84
CA LEU A 224 -23.68 -15.79 7.94
C LEU A 224 -22.40 -16.61 7.71
N SER A 225 -22.01 -16.84 6.45
CA SER A 225 -20.75 -17.52 6.11
C SER A 225 -19.52 -16.69 6.48
N GLU A 226 -19.56 -15.40 6.21
CA GLU A 226 -18.50 -14.47 6.56
C GLU A 226 -18.42 -14.27 8.08
N LEU A 227 -19.57 -14.15 8.74
CA LEU A 227 -19.62 -14.09 10.21
C LEU A 227 -19.03 -15.34 10.86
N ALA A 228 -19.26 -16.53 10.29
CA ALA A 228 -18.66 -17.77 10.81
C ALA A 228 -17.13 -17.71 10.76
N VAL A 229 -16.55 -17.28 9.63
CA VAL A 229 -15.10 -17.13 9.48
C VAL A 229 -14.55 -16.12 10.48
N MET A 230 -15.20 -14.97 10.65
CA MET A 230 -14.77 -13.96 11.63
C MET A 230 -14.82 -14.48 13.06
N LEU A 231 -15.81 -15.30 13.41
CA LEU A 231 -15.91 -15.93 14.73
C LEU A 231 -14.79 -16.96 14.96
N GLU A 232 -14.49 -17.80 13.96
CA GLU A 232 -13.37 -18.74 14.02
C GLU A 232 -12.03 -18.01 14.20
N GLU A 233 -11.82 -16.97 13.40
CA GLU A 233 -10.62 -16.14 13.48
C GLU A 233 -10.47 -15.42 14.84
N ALA A 234 -11.59 -15.09 15.48
CA ALA A 234 -11.63 -14.49 16.82
C ALA A 234 -11.60 -15.54 17.96
N GLY A 235 -11.34 -16.82 17.63
CA GLY A 235 -11.19 -17.89 18.62
C GLY A 235 -12.50 -18.46 19.19
N ALA A 236 -13.65 -18.12 18.59
CA ALA A 236 -14.90 -18.80 18.88
C ALA A 236 -15.05 -20.05 18.00
N ASP A 237 -15.89 -21.00 18.45
CA ASP A 237 -16.22 -22.21 17.69
C ASP A 237 -17.67 -22.09 17.14
N PRO A 238 -17.87 -21.47 15.94
CA PRO A 238 -19.19 -21.34 15.36
C PRO A 238 -19.66 -22.63 14.73
N VAL A 239 -20.87 -23.04 15.07
CA VAL A 239 -21.53 -24.24 14.51
C VAL A 239 -22.67 -23.82 13.61
N ARG A 240 -22.64 -24.27 12.34
CA ARG A 240 -23.76 -24.06 11.43
C ARG A 240 -24.87 -25.05 11.75
N LEU A 241 -26.04 -24.52 12.10
CA LEU A 241 -27.21 -25.30 12.46
C LEU A 241 -28.18 -25.50 11.29
N HIS A 242 -28.31 -24.46 10.48
CA HIS A 242 -29.22 -24.41 9.34
C HIS A 242 -28.66 -23.46 8.26
N ARG A 243 -29.22 -23.49 7.05
CA ARG A 243 -28.85 -22.51 6.02
C ARG A 243 -29.00 -21.04 6.50
N SER A 244 -29.90 -20.81 7.46
CA SER A 244 -30.21 -19.49 8.03
C SER A 244 -29.84 -19.33 9.50
N HIS A 245 -29.21 -20.30 10.15
CA HIS A 245 -28.86 -20.23 11.57
C HIS A 245 -27.44 -20.70 11.85
N LEU A 246 -26.79 -19.98 12.75
CA LEU A 246 -25.48 -20.23 13.31
C LEU A 246 -25.55 -20.08 14.83
N ALA A 247 -24.83 -20.88 15.59
CA ALA A 247 -24.61 -20.68 17.03
C ALA A 247 -23.15 -20.92 17.38
N THR A 248 -22.66 -20.36 18.48
CA THR A 248 -21.37 -20.77 19.04
C THR A 248 -21.54 -22.06 19.84
N ARG A 249 -20.59 -23.00 19.71
CA ARG A 249 -20.65 -24.29 20.43
C ARG A 249 -20.78 -24.11 21.94
N ALA A 250 -20.08 -23.14 22.51
CA ALA A 250 -20.16 -22.81 23.93
C ALA A 250 -21.56 -22.37 24.40
N ALA A 251 -22.41 -21.87 23.49
CA ALA A 251 -23.77 -21.45 23.81
C ALA A 251 -24.78 -22.60 23.76
N ILE A 252 -24.47 -23.76 23.16
CA ILE A 252 -25.36 -24.91 23.06
C ILE A 252 -25.44 -25.61 24.41
N ARG A 253 -26.65 -25.71 24.97
CA ARG A 253 -26.90 -26.36 26.27
C ARG A 253 -27.51 -27.75 26.13
N GLU A 254 -28.34 -27.94 25.12
CA GLU A 254 -29.08 -29.18 24.93
C GLU A 254 -29.33 -29.43 23.44
N ILE A 255 -29.24 -30.68 23.02
CA ILE A 255 -29.60 -31.10 21.66
C ILE A 255 -30.82 -32.01 21.79
N ILE A 256 -31.95 -31.58 21.21
CA ILE A 256 -33.22 -32.27 21.25
C ILE A 256 -33.42 -32.94 19.88
N PRO A 257 -33.42 -34.30 19.81
CA PRO A 257 -33.68 -35.01 18.55
C PRO A 257 -35.10 -34.77 18.06
N GLY A 258 -35.25 -34.53 16.72
CA GLY A 258 -36.52 -34.42 16.08
C GLY A 258 -36.96 -35.76 15.46
N ALA A 259 -38.27 -36.00 15.39
CA ALA A 259 -38.84 -37.21 14.81
C ALA A 259 -38.59 -37.34 13.29
N ASP A 260 -38.27 -36.25 12.62
CA ASP A 260 -38.02 -36.13 11.16
C ASP A 260 -36.54 -36.34 10.78
N GLY A 261 -35.71 -36.77 11.72
CA GLY A 261 -34.25 -36.91 11.53
C GLY A 261 -33.46 -35.61 11.65
N GLY A 262 -34.10 -34.45 11.86
CA GLY A 262 -33.50 -33.18 12.28
C GLY A 262 -33.23 -33.16 13.78
N ALA A 263 -32.89 -31.99 14.31
CA ALA A 263 -32.78 -31.74 15.74
C ALA A 263 -33.14 -30.28 16.06
N ARG A 264 -33.31 -29.96 17.33
CA ARG A 264 -33.30 -28.60 17.85
C ARG A 264 -32.17 -28.47 18.85
N VAL A 265 -31.58 -27.32 18.90
CA VAL A 265 -30.62 -26.98 19.95
C VAL A 265 -31.22 -25.92 20.86
N ARG A 266 -31.09 -26.10 22.17
CA ARG A 266 -31.44 -25.09 23.17
C ARG A 266 -30.14 -24.38 23.57
N LEU A 267 -30.16 -23.06 23.44
CA LEU A 267 -29.02 -22.19 23.72
C LEU A 267 -29.05 -21.63 25.15
N SER A 268 -27.90 -21.12 25.61
CA SER A 268 -27.81 -20.33 26.85
C SER A 268 -28.72 -19.10 26.71
N GLY A 269 -29.76 -19.00 27.52
CA GLY A 269 -30.80 -17.99 27.39
C GLY A 269 -32.14 -18.53 26.91
N GLY A 270 -32.28 -19.85 26.76
CA GLY A 270 -33.54 -20.56 26.51
C GLY A 270 -34.03 -20.52 25.04
N GLN A 271 -33.33 -19.86 24.14
CA GLN A 271 -33.71 -19.85 22.71
C GLN A 271 -33.53 -21.25 22.11
N GLU A 272 -34.48 -21.71 21.31
CA GLU A 272 -34.37 -22.92 20.52
C GLU A 272 -34.19 -22.60 19.04
N LEU A 273 -33.21 -23.24 18.39
CA LEU A 273 -32.96 -23.13 16.96
C LEU A 273 -33.07 -24.50 16.28
N PRO A 274 -33.63 -24.55 15.06
CA PRO A 274 -33.72 -25.80 14.29
C PRO A 274 -32.34 -26.19 13.74
N VAL A 275 -32.06 -27.48 13.73
CA VAL A 275 -30.88 -28.10 13.09
C VAL A 275 -31.36 -28.98 11.93
N SER A 276 -30.92 -28.64 10.74
CA SER A 276 -31.25 -29.45 9.59
C SER A 276 -30.41 -30.71 9.54
N ARG A 277 -30.95 -31.80 8.90
CA ARG A 277 -30.25 -33.08 8.73
C ARG A 277 -28.79 -32.92 8.24
N ARG A 278 -28.60 -32.03 7.27
CA ARG A 278 -27.29 -31.75 6.67
C ARG A 278 -26.23 -31.28 7.68
N TYR A 279 -26.64 -30.51 8.69
CA TYR A 279 -25.72 -29.89 9.66
C TYR A 279 -25.67 -30.61 11.01
N ARG A 280 -26.42 -31.72 11.16
CA ARG A 280 -26.44 -32.49 12.40
C ARG A 280 -25.09 -33.14 12.74
N ALA A 281 -24.31 -33.51 11.72
CA ALA A 281 -22.99 -34.13 11.92
C ALA A 281 -21.94 -33.14 12.41
N SER A 282 -22.18 -31.82 12.35
CA SER A 282 -21.27 -30.76 12.85
C SER A 282 -21.53 -30.38 14.32
N LEU A 283 -22.56 -30.95 14.97
CA LEU A 283 -22.83 -30.80 16.39
C LEU A 283 -21.99 -31.80 17.19
#